data_90114dc3c198ed324d2e505974f612ad
#
_entry.id   90114dc3c198ed324d2e505974f612ad
#
_cell.length_a   1.000
_cell.length_b   1.000
_cell.length_c   1.000
_cell.angle_alpha   90.00
_cell.angle_beta   90.00
_cell.angle_gamma   90.00
#
_symmetry.space_group_name_H-M   'P 1'
#
loop_
_entity.id
_entity.type
_entity.pdbx_description
1 polymer ?
#
loop_
_entity_poly.entity_id
_entity_poly.type
_entity_poly.pdbx_seq_one_letter_code
_entity_poly.pdbx_strand_id
1 'polypeptide(L)'
;MSARLPELDTSHFGYRVLAVLAEASTRYHRTRFRGTLPVGPCIYVALHGAGYFVFDLCIAGYCLCWREFLQRRGPRVPLRIVAAQSQIEKALPGLPRIKTAFGIIDQSEESCLAALDAGEQLLITPGGSREAQPSRDFYRLRWAGRQGFVRLALKTGAPIVPLAVVGGAEAYPGLRAGKLSFWSPLPLPARFDVAIGEPIPVEKAPEKARDPSVVGPIHALAWARTQALIDRLRAERHA
;
A
#
# COMPACT_ATOMS: atom_id res chain seq x y z
N MET A 1 -18.40 19.32 7.46
CA MET A 1 -19.00 17.97 7.63
C MET A 1 -17.81 17.01 7.75
N SER A 2 -17.64 16.38 8.90
CA SER A 2 -16.56 15.38 9.06
C SER A 2 -16.91 14.17 8.19
N ALA A 3 -15.99 13.76 7.30
CA ALA A 3 -16.16 12.51 6.56
C ALA A 3 -16.31 11.38 7.58
N ARG A 4 -17.45 10.71 7.58
CA ARG A 4 -17.57 9.47 8.34
C ARG A 4 -16.72 8.42 7.66
N LEU A 5 -15.67 7.98 8.36
CA LEU A 5 -14.95 6.78 7.94
C LEU A 5 -15.95 5.64 7.81
N PRO A 6 -15.95 4.94 6.67
CA PRO A 6 -16.73 3.72 6.59
C PRO A 6 -16.22 2.74 7.65
N GLU A 7 -17.12 2.21 8.44
CA GLU A 7 -16.79 1.22 9.46
C GLU A 7 -16.15 0.00 8.79
N LEU A 8 -15.00 -0.42 9.30
CA LEU A 8 -14.33 -1.63 8.84
C LEU A 8 -15.05 -2.83 9.42
N ASP A 9 -15.96 -3.41 8.65
CA ASP A 9 -16.68 -4.63 9.08
C ASP A 9 -15.84 -5.88 8.82
N THR A 10 -15.01 -6.23 9.79
CA THR A 10 -14.18 -7.45 9.74
C THR A 10 -15.02 -8.74 9.83
N SER A 11 -16.29 -8.66 10.22
CA SER A 11 -17.23 -9.78 10.22
C SER A 11 -17.81 -10.04 8.83
N HIS A 12 -17.72 -9.05 7.93
CA HIS A 12 -18.26 -9.16 6.59
C HIS A 12 -17.62 -10.33 5.83
N PHE A 13 -18.47 -11.16 5.23
CA PHE A 13 -18.04 -12.36 4.49
C PHE A 13 -16.92 -12.05 3.48
N GLY A 14 -17.04 -10.93 2.73
CA GLY A 14 -16.04 -10.50 1.75
C GLY A 14 -14.66 -10.23 2.36
N TYR A 15 -14.59 -9.62 3.55
CA TYR A 15 -13.33 -9.39 4.25
C TYR A 15 -12.65 -10.71 4.62
N ARG A 16 -13.41 -11.66 5.15
CA ARG A 16 -12.90 -13.00 5.50
C ARG A 16 -12.42 -13.76 4.26
N VAL A 17 -13.18 -13.72 3.17
CA VAL A 17 -12.80 -14.36 1.90
C VAL A 17 -11.49 -13.76 1.39
N LEU A 18 -11.35 -12.44 1.38
CA LEU A 18 -10.12 -11.79 0.92
C LEU A 18 -8.93 -12.17 1.80
N ALA A 19 -9.10 -12.22 3.12
CA ALA A 19 -8.05 -12.63 4.04
C ALA A 19 -7.59 -14.08 3.78
N VAL A 20 -8.54 -15.00 3.53
CA VAL A 20 -8.23 -16.41 3.17
C VAL A 20 -7.51 -16.50 1.82
N LEU A 21 -7.97 -15.75 0.81
CA LEU A 21 -7.32 -15.70 -0.50
C LEU A 21 -5.91 -15.12 -0.41
N ALA A 22 -5.72 -14.08 0.40
CA ALA A 22 -4.41 -13.49 0.64
C ALA A 22 -3.48 -14.48 1.37
N GLU A 23 -3.97 -15.23 2.34
CA GLU A 23 -3.19 -16.31 2.99
C GLU A 23 -2.80 -17.40 2.00
N ALA A 24 -3.75 -17.90 1.20
CA ALA A 24 -3.48 -18.90 0.18
C ALA A 24 -2.41 -18.40 -0.82
N SER A 25 -2.53 -17.12 -1.22
CA SER A 25 -1.57 -16.45 -2.09
C SER A 25 -0.19 -16.33 -1.45
N THR A 26 -0.09 -16.01 -0.15
CA THR A 26 1.21 -15.96 0.54
C THR A 26 1.89 -17.32 0.59
N ARG A 27 1.13 -18.41 0.74
CA ARG A 27 1.65 -19.79 0.70
C ARG A 27 2.09 -20.18 -0.71
N TYR A 28 1.26 -19.91 -1.71
CA TYR A 28 1.58 -20.19 -3.12
C TYR A 28 2.86 -19.50 -3.56
N HIS A 29 3.01 -18.23 -3.20
CA HIS A 29 4.18 -17.42 -3.53
C HIS A 29 5.35 -17.59 -2.54
N ARG A 30 5.26 -18.46 -1.55
CA ARG A 30 6.29 -18.65 -0.52
C ARG A 30 6.75 -17.31 0.08
N THR A 31 5.79 -16.46 0.41
CA THR A 31 6.03 -15.09 0.85
C THR A 31 6.88 -15.04 2.11
N ARG A 32 7.92 -14.21 2.09
CA ARG A 32 8.76 -13.90 3.24
C ARG A 32 8.46 -12.49 3.72
N PHE A 33 8.21 -12.36 5.01
CA PHE A 33 7.95 -11.08 5.65
C PHE A 33 9.08 -10.73 6.62
N ARG A 34 9.56 -9.49 6.57
CA ARG A 34 10.65 -8.98 7.41
C ARG A 34 10.33 -7.60 7.96
N GLY A 35 10.82 -7.32 9.15
CA GLY A 35 10.64 -6.06 9.85
C GLY A 35 9.62 -6.14 10.96
N THR A 36 9.51 -5.06 11.72
CA THR A 36 8.63 -4.95 12.88
C THR A 36 7.42 -4.09 12.53
N LEU A 37 6.23 -4.56 12.90
CA LEU A 37 5.00 -3.81 12.71
C LEU A 37 4.99 -2.60 13.66
N PRO A 38 4.81 -1.38 13.16
CA PRO A 38 4.62 -0.21 14.01
C PRO A 38 3.38 -0.34 14.89
N VAL A 39 3.45 0.26 16.07
CA VAL A 39 2.31 0.38 16.97
C VAL A 39 1.67 1.75 16.77
N GLY A 40 0.34 1.78 16.65
CA GLY A 40 -0.41 3.02 16.43
C GLY A 40 -0.48 3.49 14.98
N PRO A 41 -1.01 4.71 14.75
CA PRO A 41 -1.22 5.24 13.41
C PRO A 41 0.11 5.47 12.69
N CYS A 42 0.18 5.09 11.42
CA CYS A 42 1.33 5.36 10.57
C CYS A 42 0.92 5.38 9.09
N ILE A 43 1.82 5.86 8.25
CA ILE A 43 1.61 5.94 6.81
C ILE A 43 2.64 5.07 6.10
N TYR A 44 2.23 3.86 5.69
CA TYR A 44 3.07 3.05 4.81
C TYR A 44 3.11 3.64 3.42
N VAL A 45 4.30 3.73 2.85
CA VAL A 45 4.53 4.17 1.47
C VAL A 45 5.22 3.07 0.69
N ALA A 46 4.62 2.69 -0.43
CA ALA A 46 5.07 1.55 -1.22
C ALA A 46 5.05 1.83 -2.72
N LEU A 47 5.73 0.96 -3.48
CA LEU A 47 5.56 0.83 -4.92
C LEU A 47 4.12 0.36 -5.20
N HIS A 48 3.52 0.86 -6.28
CA HIS A 48 2.23 0.33 -6.73
C HIS A 48 2.40 -1.09 -7.29
N GLY A 49 1.41 -1.93 -7.03
CA GLY A 49 1.47 -3.33 -7.35
C GLY A 49 1.45 -3.70 -8.84
N ALA A 50 1.85 -4.92 -9.12
CA ALA A 50 1.82 -5.55 -10.44
C ALA A 50 0.49 -6.25 -10.71
N GLY A 51 0.17 -6.42 -11.99
CA GLY A 51 -1.03 -7.14 -12.43
C GLY A 51 -2.32 -6.32 -12.35
N TYR A 52 -3.42 -6.95 -12.78
CA TYR A 52 -4.73 -6.28 -12.83
C TYR A 52 -5.38 -6.10 -11.46
N PHE A 53 -5.08 -6.96 -10.50
CA PHE A 53 -5.74 -7.01 -9.18
C PHE A 53 -4.85 -6.58 -8.02
N VAL A 54 -3.64 -6.09 -8.31
CA VAL A 54 -2.70 -5.59 -7.28
C VAL A 54 -2.50 -6.59 -6.14
N PHE A 55 -2.38 -7.86 -6.47
CA PHE A 55 -2.26 -8.94 -5.49
C PHE A 55 -1.07 -8.79 -4.55
N ASP A 56 0.00 -8.19 -5.00
CA ASP A 56 1.17 -7.87 -4.16
C ASP A 56 0.82 -6.91 -3.02
N LEU A 57 -0.04 -5.91 -3.27
CA LEU A 57 -0.57 -5.04 -2.19
C LEU A 57 -1.55 -5.80 -1.27
N CYS A 58 -2.32 -6.76 -1.81
CA CYS A 58 -3.14 -7.64 -0.99
C CYS A 58 -2.26 -8.53 -0.09
N ILE A 59 -1.16 -9.07 -0.61
CA ILE A 59 -0.18 -9.83 0.17
C ILE A 59 0.45 -8.94 1.25
N ALA A 60 0.85 -7.71 0.91
CA ALA A 60 1.36 -6.76 1.89
C ALA A 60 0.32 -6.46 2.97
N GLY A 61 -0.93 -6.17 2.60
CA GLY A 61 -2.04 -5.94 3.54
C GLY A 61 -2.27 -7.14 4.46
N TYR A 62 -2.18 -8.36 3.93
CA TYR A 62 -2.25 -9.58 4.74
C TYR A 62 -1.11 -9.65 5.76
N CYS A 63 0.12 -9.40 5.36
CA CYS A 63 1.26 -9.40 6.25
C CYS A 63 1.16 -8.31 7.35
N LEU A 64 0.61 -7.14 7.00
CA LEU A 64 0.50 -6.00 7.89
C LEU A 64 -0.67 -6.12 8.89
N CYS A 65 -1.79 -6.70 8.48
CA CYS A 65 -3.02 -6.64 9.26
C CYS A 65 -3.76 -7.98 9.33
N TRP A 66 -4.05 -8.62 8.19
CA TRP A 66 -5.01 -9.72 8.11
C TRP A 66 -4.50 -11.04 8.67
N ARG A 67 -3.19 -11.22 8.74
CA ARG A 67 -2.60 -12.43 9.34
C ARG A 67 -3.01 -12.60 10.81
N GLU A 68 -2.99 -11.52 11.59
CA GLU A 68 -3.41 -11.55 12.99
C GLU A 68 -4.92 -11.79 13.11
N PHE A 69 -5.70 -11.22 12.20
CA PHE A 69 -7.13 -11.44 12.13
C PHE A 69 -7.48 -12.92 11.93
N LEU A 70 -6.86 -13.59 10.94
CA LEU A 70 -7.10 -15.01 10.68
C LEU A 70 -6.65 -15.92 11.83
N GLN A 71 -5.62 -15.51 12.56
CA GLN A 71 -5.13 -16.23 13.75
C GLN A 71 -5.99 -15.97 15.00
N ARG A 72 -7.15 -15.32 14.86
CA ARG A 72 -8.08 -14.94 15.95
C ARG A 72 -7.47 -14.00 17.00
N ARG A 73 -6.41 -13.30 16.68
CA ARG A 73 -5.77 -12.30 17.55
C ARG A 73 -6.35 -10.89 17.37
N GLY A 74 -7.23 -10.73 16.38
CA GLY A 74 -7.76 -9.44 15.96
C GLY A 74 -6.69 -8.56 15.29
N PRO A 75 -7.07 -7.59 14.46
CA PRO A 75 -6.12 -6.61 13.95
C PRO A 75 -5.66 -5.74 15.11
N ARG A 76 -4.34 -5.63 15.33
CA ARG A 76 -3.79 -4.70 16.33
C ARG A 76 -4.18 -3.26 16.03
N VAL A 77 -4.11 -2.91 14.74
CA VAL A 77 -4.49 -1.60 14.22
C VAL A 77 -5.10 -1.81 12.84
N PRO A 78 -6.29 -1.26 12.56
CA PRO A 78 -6.91 -1.34 11.25
C PRO A 78 -6.02 -0.70 10.17
N LEU A 79 -5.90 -1.37 9.02
CA LEU A 79 -5.18 -0.87 7.85
C LEU A 79 -6.18 -0.39 6.79
N ARG A 80 -6.02 0.85 6.36
CA ARG A 80 -6.75 1.44 5.24
C ARG A 80 -5.87 1.53 4.01
N ILE A 81 -6.33 0.96 2.90
CA ILE A 81 -5.65 1.10 1.61
C ILE A 81 -6.24 2.32 0.90
N VAL A 82 -5.38 3.28 0.58
CA VAL A 82 -5.80 4.51 -0.12
C VAL A 82 -5.77 4.25 -1.62
N ALA A 83 -6.93 4.32 -2.27
CA ALA A 83 -7.06 4.10 -3.70
C ALA A 83 -7.85 5.21 -4.40
N ALA A 84 -7.44 5.54 -5.62
CA ALA A 84 -8.22 6.40 -6.50
C ALA A 84 -9.49 5.69 -6.96
N GLN A 85 -10.55 6.46 -7.22
CA GLN A 85 -11.71 5.94 -7.93
C GLN A 85 -11.32 5.48 -9.33
N SER A 86 -11.59 4.22 -9.65
CA SER A 86 -11.32 3.67 -10.97
C SER A 86 -12.52 3.83 -11.90
N GLN A 87 -12.28 3.85 -13.22
CA GLN A 87 -13.38 3.84 -14.21
C GLN A 87 -14.25 2.56 -14.10
N ILE A 88 -13.65 1.46 -13.62
CA ILE A 88 -14.35 0.20 -13.39
C ILE A 88 -15.40 0.33 -12.28
N GLU A 89 -15.13 1.16 -11.26
CA GLU A 89 -16.11 1.42 -10.20
C GLU A 89 -17.36 2.11 -10.69
N LYS A 90 -17.21 2.99 -11.68
CA LYS A 90 -18.35 3.67 -12.30
C LYS A 90 -19.21 2.72 -13.12
N ALA A 91 -18.62 1.65 -13.63
CA ALA A 91 -19.28 0.66 -14.48
C ALA A 91 -19.93 -0.49 -13.71
N LEU A 92 -19.49 -0.78 -12.46
CA LEU A 92 -19.97 -1.91 -11.67
C LEU A 92 -20.69 -1.44 -10.39
N PRO A 93 -22.03 -1.37 -10.39
CA PRO A 93 -22.81 -1.06 -9.21
C PRO A 93 -22.51 -2.09 -8.10
N GLY A 94 -22.10 -1.61 -6.92
CA GLY A 94 -21.77 -2.47 -5.78
C GLY A 94 -20.26 -2.62 -5.51
N LEU A 95 -19.38 -2.36 -6.48
CA LEU A 95 -17.94 -2.38 -6.27
C LEU A 95 -17.48 -1.40 -5.16
N PRO A 96 -18.06 -0.19 -5.00
CA PRO A 96 -17.73 0.69 -3.90
C PRO A 96 -18.00 0.06 -2.52
N ARG A 97 -19.08 -0.71 -2.37
CA ARG A 97 -19.39 -1.41 -1.11
C ARG A 97 -18.37 -2.49 -0.78
N ILE A 98 -17.94 -3.24 -1.81
CA ILE A 98 -16.89 -4.25 -1.67
C ILE A 98 -15.57 -3.60 -1.24
N LYS A 99 -15.18 -2.49 -1.87
CA LYS A 99 -13.96 -1.75 -1.48
C LYS A 99 -14.01 -1.27 -0.04
N THR A 100 -15.13 -0.73 0.38
CA THR A 100 -15.35 -0.30 1.76
C THR A 100 -15.20 -1.46 2.75
N ALA A 101 -15.79 -2.62 2.44
CA ALA A 101 -15.64 -3.83 3.26
C ALA A 101 -14.19 -4.30 3.37
N PHE A 102 -13.35 -3.99 2.40
CA PHE A 102 -11.90 -4.30 2.41
C PHE A 102 -11.04 -3.22 3.07
N GLY A 103 -11.65 -2.20 3.65
CA GLY A 103 -10.91 -1.09 4.25
C GLY A 103 -10.29 -0.15 3.23
N ILE A 104 -10.72 -0.21 1.96
CA ILE A 104 -10.23 0.71 0.95
C ILE A 104 -10.98 2.03 1.09
N ILE A 105 -10.23 3.12 1.24
CA ILE A 105 -10.75 4.49 1.30
C ILE A 105 -10.32 5.29 0.07
N ASP A 106 -11.03 6.38 -0.20
CA ASP A 106 -10.65 7.30 -1.26
C ASP A 106 -9.37 8.07 -0.90
N GLN A 107 -8.78 8.70 -1.92
CA GLN A 107 -7.54 9.47 -1.79
C GLN A 107 -7.75 10.92 -1.30
N SER A 108 -8.93 11.28 -0.82
CA SER A 108 -9.17 12.61 -0.26
C SER A 108 -8.34 12.81 1.02
N GLU A 109 -7.88 14.04 1.23
CA GLU A 109 -7.16 14.38 2.44
C GLU A 109 -8.04 14.15 3.68
N GLU A 110 -9.33 14.44 3.56
CA GLU A 110 -10.31 14.33 4.64
C GLU A 110 -10.46 12.88 5.11
N SER A 111 -10.65 11.92 4.19
CA SER A 111 -10.74 10.49 4.52
C SER A 111 -9.46 9.95 5.14
N CYS A 112 -8.30 10.36 4.62
CA CYS A 112 -7.00 9.95 5.16
C CYS A 112 -6.76 10.51 6.57
N LEU A 113 -7.07 11.79 6.82
CA LEU A 113 -6.95 12.40 8.15
C LEU A 113 -7.88 11.72 9.15
N ALA A 114 -9.15 11.49 8.76
CA ALA A 114 -10.11 10.83 9.62
C ALA A 114 -9.64 9.42 10.04
N ALA A 115 -8.98 8.66 9.15
CA ALA A 115 -8.41 7.36 9.48
C ALA A 115 -7.23 7.47 10.47
N LEU A 116 -6.30 8.40 10.24
CA LEU A 116 -5.16 8.60 11.14
C LEU A 116 -5.60 9.11 12.51
N ASP A 117 -6.59 10.00 12.58
CA ASP A 117 -7.17 10.52 13.82
C ASP A 117 -7.93 9.45 14.60
N ALA A 118 -8.50 8.45 13.90
CA ALA A 118 -9.09 7.25 14.51
C ALA A 118 -8.04 6.24 15.01
N GLY A 119 -6.74 6.53 14.84
CA GLY A 119 -5.65 5.65 15.24
C GLY A 119 -5.35 4.54 14.24
N GLU A 120 -5.91 4.59 13.03
CA GLU A 120 -5.73 3.58 11.99
C GLU A 120 -4.46 3.82 11.16
N GLN A 121 -4.02 2.81 10.43
CA GLN A 121 -2.85 2.86 9.56
C GLN A 121 -3.26 3.07 8.10
N LEU A 122 -2.45 3.79 7.34
CA LEU A 122 -2.66 3.99 5.90
C LEU A 122 -1.62 3.25 5.07
N LEU A 123 -2.03 2.63 3.97
CA LEU A 123 -1.16 2.16 2.90
C LEU A 123 -1.37 3.01 1.66
N ILE A 124 -0.35 3.75 1.28
CA ILE A 124 -0.36 4.67 0.15
C ILE A 124 0.68 4.25 -0.88
N THR A 125 0.32 4.26 -2.15
CA THR A 125 1.22 4.07 -3.28
C THR A 125 1.35 5.38 -4.07
N PRO A 126 2.32 6.26 -3.73
CA PRO A 126 2.34 7.62 -4.29
C PRO A 126 2.49 7.66 -5.81
N GLY A 127 3.15 6.67 -6.41
CA GLY A 127 3.30 6.56 -7.86
C GLY A 127 1.98 6.27 -8.59
N GLY A 128 1.04 5.59 -7.93
CA GLY A 128 -0.26 5.22 -8.47
C GLY A 128 -0.15 4.46 -9.81
N SER A 129 -1.13 4.63 -10.69
CA SER A 129 -1.22 3.92 -11.97
C SER A 129 0.00 4.08 -12.90
N ARG A 130 0.87 5.06 -12.67
CA ARG A 130 2.12 5.22 -13.44
C ARG A 130 3.12 4.11 -13.13
N GLU A 131 3.11 3.59 -11.90
CA GLU A 131 3.95 2.47 -11.46
C GLU A 131 3.33 1.11 -11.78
N ALA A 132 2.01 1.06 -11.93
CA ALA A 132 1.26 -0.16 -12.23
C ALA A 132 1.45 -0.67 -13.67
N GLN A 133 2.36 -0.08 -14.46
CA GLN A 133 2.55 -0.47 -15.85
C GLN A 133 3.76 -1.38 -16.01
N PRO A 134 3.69 -2.42 -16.87
CA PRO A 134 4.82 -3.26 -17.19
C PRO A 134 5.98 -2.41 -17.72
N SER A 135 7.16 -2.57 -17.15
CA SER A 135 8.37 -1.91 -17.61
C SER A 135 9.61 -2.69 -17.18
N ARG A 136 10.73 -2.52 -17.89
CA ARG A 136 12.03 -3.08 -17.50
C ARG A 136 12.46 -2.60 -16.11
N ASP A 137 12.07 -1.35 -15.77
CA ASP A 137 12.37 -0.69 -14.49
C ASP A 137 11.16 -0.71 -13.55
N PHE A 138 10.37 -1.81 -13.53
CA PHE A 138 9.16 -1.90 -12.74
C PHE A 138 9.39 -1.54 -11.27
N TYR A 139 10.49 -1.95 -10.69
CA TYR A 139 10.83 -1.70 -9.30
C TYR A 139 11.41 -0.29 -9.03
N ARG A 140 11.42 0.60 -10.02
CA ARG A 140 11.83 1.99 -9.85
C ARG A 140 10.65 2.86 -9.44
N LEU A 141 10.74 3.50 -8.27
CA LEU A 141 9.71 4.42 -7.78
C LEU A 141 9.55 5.64 -8.68
N ARG A 142 8.30 5.96 -9.02
CA ARG A 142 7.91 7.07 -9.90
C ARG A 142 6.89 7.99 -9.23
N TRP A 143 7.22 8.49 -8.06
CA TRP A 143 6.32 9.32 -7.26
C TRP A 143 6.08 10.72 -7.85
N ALA A 144 6.99 11.22 -8.69
CA ALA A 144 6.80 12.44 -9.48
C ALA A 144 6.28 13.65 -8.67
N GLY A 145 6.85 13.91 -7.49
CA GLY A 145 6.47 15.03 -6.64
C GLY A 145 5.10 14.89 -5.95
N ARG A 146 4.51 13.70 -5.92
CA ARG A 146 3.28 13.44 -5.17
C ARG A 146 3.56 13.40 -3.66
N GLN A 147 3.30 14.51 -3.01
CA GLN A 147 3.69 14.80 -1.62
C GLN A 147 2.52 14.68 -0.63
N GLY A 148 1.37 14.19 -1.04
CA GLY A 148 0.16 14.11 -0.20
C GLY A 148 0.40 13.39 1.12
N PHE A 149 1.12 12.26 1.10
CA PHE A 149 1.44 11.48 2.30
C PHE A 149 2.32 12.26 3.31
N VAL A 150 3.23 13.14 2.83
CA VAL A 150 4.05 13.98 3.70
C VAL A 150 3.18 15.04 4.39
N ARG A 151 2.24 15.61 3.64
CA ARG A 151 1.29 16.60 4.20
C ARG A 151 0.42 15.98 5.28
N LEU A 152 -0.05 14.75 5.08
CA LEU A 152 -0.78 13.99 6.10
C LEU A 152 0.08 13.76 7.34
N ALA A 153 1.33 13.33 7.16
CA ALA A 153 2.27 13.11 8.25
C ALA A 153 2.52 14.39 9.06
N LEU A 154 2.75 15.53 8.39
CA LEU A 154 2.93 16.83 9.07
C LEU A 154 1.67 17.29 9.82
N LYS A 155 0.48 17.00 9.30
CA LYS A 155 -0.78 17.37 9.95
C LYS A 155 -1.11 16.52 11.18
N THR A 156 -0.69 15.27 11.20
CA THR A 156 -1.07 14.31 12.26
C THR A 156 0.07 13.95 13.21
N GLY A 157 1.32 14.07 12.77
CA GLY A 157 2.48 13.52 13.47
C GLY A 157 2.69 12.02 13.24
N ALA A 158 1.89 11.39 12.36
CA ALA A 158 2.04 9.97 12.03
C ALA A 158 3.37 9.73 11.31
N PRO A 159 4.18 8.74 11.73
CA PRO A 159 5.43 8.42 11.06
C PRO A 159 5.18 7.85 9.65
N ILE A 160 6.11 8.13 8.74
CA ILE A 160 6.12 7.54 7.40
C ILE A 160 6.96 6.27 7.44
N VAL A 161 6.40 5.16 6.96
CA VAL A 161 7.02 3.83 7.03
C VAL A 161 7.27 3.30 5.62
N PRO A 162 8.53 3.18 5.19
CA PRO A 162 8.87 2.54 3.93
C PRO A 162 8.38 1.08 3.91
N LEU A 163 7.70 0.69 2.84
CA LEU A 163 7.26 -0.69 2.61
C LEU A 163 7.73 -1.14 1.24
N ALA A 164 8.41 -2.27 1.18
CA ALA A 164 8.82 -2.89 -0.07
C ALA A 164 8.11 -4.23 -0.29
N VAL A 165 7.63 -4.43 -1.51
CA VAL A 165 7.09 -5.70 -1.99
C VAL A 165 7.80 -6.04 -3.29
N VAL A 166 8.49 -7.17 -3.33
CA VAL A 166 9.25 -7.66 -4.49
C VAL A 166 8.77 -9.06 -4.85
N GLY A 167 8.58 -9.32 -6.12
CA GLY A 167 8.04 -10.58 -6.64
C GLY A 167 6.82 -10.38 -7.56
N GLY A 168 6.24 -9.18 -7.56
CA GLY A 168 5.04 -8.87 -8.33
C GLY A 168 5.27 -8.94 -9.84
N ALA A 169 6.35 -8.35 -10.34
CA ALA A 169 6.66 -8.37 -11.77
C ALA A 169 6.99 -9.76 -12.29
N GLU A 170 7.58 -10.61 -11.44
CA GLU A 170 7.91 -12.00 -11.76
C GLU A 170 6.67 -12.91 -11.71
N ALA A 171 5.77 -12.64 -10.78
CA ALA A 171 4.49 -13.36 -10.69
C ALA A 171 3.53 -12.98 -11.82
N TYR A 172 3.53 -11.72 -12.21
CA TYR A 172 2.69 -11.19 -13.27
C TYR A 172 3.56 -10.58 -14.38
N PRO A 173 4.23 -11.42 -15.22
CA PRO A 173 4.99 -10.87 -16.32
C PRO A 173 4.07 -10.08 -17.23
N GLY A 174 4.54 -8.90 -17.64
CA GLY A 174 3.76 -7.98 -18.44
C GLY A 174 4.52 -7.52 -19.68
N LEU A 175 3.76 -7.18 -20.71
CA LEU A 175 4.24 -6.61 -21.96
C LEU A 175 3.60 -5.24 -22.16
N ARG A 176 4.38 -4.32 -22.67
CA ARG A 176 3.89 -3.01 -23.10
C ARG A 176 4.15 -2.81 -24.59
N ALA A 177 3.08 -2.56 -25.34
CA ALA A 177 3.10 -2.23 -26.76
C ALA A 177 2.49 -0.84 -26.95
N GLY A 178 3.33 0.18 -27.09
CA GLY A 178 2.90 1.57 -27.20
C GLY A 178 2.12 2.05 -25.95
N LYS A 179 0.83 2.35 -26.15
CA LYS A 179 -0.09 2.76 -25.06
C LYS A 179 -0.77 1.58 -24.36
N LEU A 180 -0.70 0.38 -24.92
CA LEU A 180 -1.33 -0.82 -24.38
C LEU A 180 -0.39 -1.52 -23.42
N SER A 181 -0.92 -1.92 -22.28
CA SER A 181 -0.21 -2.67 -21.25
C SER A 181 -0.98 -3.94 -20.94
N PHE A 182 -0.31 -5.06 -20.98
CA PHE A 182 -0.85 -6.38 -20.71
C PHE A 182 -0.07 -7.01 -19.56
N TRP A 183 -0.78 -7.53 -18.58
CA TRP A 183 -0.23 -8.38 -17.54
C TRP A 183 -0.69 -9.82 -17.74
N SER A 184 0.10 -10.78 -17.30
CA SER A 184 -0.37 -12.16 -17.21
C SER A 184 -1.67 -12.21 -16.37
N PRO A 185 -2.74 -12.84 -16.86
CA PRO A 185 -3.99 -12.97 -16.10
C PRO A 185 -3.85 -13.93 -14.91
N LEU A 186 -2.90 -14.86 -14.97
CA LEU A 186 -2.64 -15.84 -13.93
C LEU A 186 -1.25 -15.59 -13.33
N PRO A 187 -1.13 -15.71 -12.00
CA PRO A 187 0.16 -15.56 -11.34
C PRO A 187 1.06 -16.77 -11.58
N LEU A 188 2.31 -16.50 -11.95
CA LEU A 188 3.36 -17.52 -11.97
C LEU A 188 3.86 -17.78 -10.53
N PRO A 189 4.42 -18.97 -10.24
CA PRO A 189 4.92 -19.31 -8.92
C PRO A 189 6.24 -18.58 -8.60
N ALA A 190 6.15 -17.29 -8.37
CA ALA A 190 7.29 -16.46 -7.97
C ALA A 190 7.25 -16.18 -6.46
N ARG A 191 8.41 -16.13 -5.82
CA ARG A 191 8.51 -15.76 -4.41
C ARG A 191 8.21 -14.28 -4.22
N PHE A 192 7.43 -13.97 -3.20
CA PHE A 192 7.26 -12.60 -2.74
C PHE A 192 8.13 -12.33 -1.51
N ASP A 193 8.81 -11.21 -1.51
CA ASP A 193 9.53 -10.69 -0.35
C ASP A 193 8.89 -9.35 0.06
N VAL A 194 8.40 -9.30 1.29
CA VAL A 194 7.78 -8.11 1.89
C VAL A 194 8.65 -7.64 3.04
N ALA A 195 9.01 -6.37 3.05
CA ALA A 195 9.81 -5.80 4.13
C ALA A 195 9.31 -4.42 4.56
N ILE A 196 9.31 -4.21 5.87
CA ILE A 196 9.09 -2.89 6.50
C ILE A 196 10.45 -2.28 6.79
N GLY A 197 10.61 -1.01 6.38
CA GLY A 197 11.79 -0.20 6.72
C GLY A 197 11.64 0.50 8.06
N GLU A 198 12.71 1.17 8.48
CA GLU A 198 12.71 2.01 9.67
C GLU A 198 11.70 3.15 9.52
N PRO A 199 10.81 3.39 10.50
CA PRO A 199 9.91 4.51 10.49
C PRO A 199 10.67 5.84 10.41
N ILE A 200 10.16 6.76 9.62
CA ILE A 200 10.62 8.14 9.52
C ILE A 200 9.74 8.97 10.43
N PRO A 201 10.22 9.40 11.58
CA PRO A 201 9.44 10.24 12.47
C PRO A 201 9.19 11.60 11.81
N VAL A 202 7.97 12.11 11.94
CA VAL A 202 7.58 13.43 11.44
C VAL A 202 6.96 14.20 12.60
N GLU A 203 7.55 15.35 12.93
CA GLU A 203 6.98 16.23 13.92
C GLU A 203 5.67 16.85 13.40
N LYS A 204 4.65 16.89 14.27
CA LYS A 204 3.37 17.49 13.92
C LYS A 204 3.52 19.00 13.73
N ALA A 205 3.36 19.48 12.52
CA ALA A 205 3.49 20.87 12.10
C ALA A 205 2.51 21.19 10.96
N PRO A 206 1.19 21.26 11.24
CA PRO A 206 0.16 21.44 10.20
C PRO A 206 0.37 22.71 9.36
N GLU A 207 0.90 23.76 9.96
CA GLU A 207 1.20 25.06 9.32
C GLU A 207 2.28 24.92 8.23
N LYS A 208 3.20 23.92 8.39
CA LYS A 208 4.29 23.65 7.44
C LYS A 208 3.91 22.64 6.35
N ALA A 209 2.68 22.12 6.38
CA ALA A 209 2.26 21.08 5.45
C ALA A 209 2.21 21.51 3.96
N ARG A 210 2.34 22.81 3.70
CA ARG A 210 2.43 23.38 2.35
C ARG A 210 3.77 24.04 2.06
N ASP A 211 4.70 24.02 3.00
CA ASP A 211 6.03 24.60 2.82
C ASP A 211 6.93 23.64 2.05
N PRO A 212 7.36 24.00 0.81
CA PRO A 212 8.21 23.14 -0.01
C PRO A 212 9.56 22.85 0.64
N SER A 213 10.08 23.78 1.47
CA SER A 213 11.37 23.63 2.15
C SER A 213 11.34 22.54 3.23
N VAL A 214 10.15 22.22 3.77
CA VAL A 214 9.92 21.16 4.77
C VAL A 214 9.45 19.87 4.09
N VAL A 215 8.46 19.99 3.21
CA VAL A 215 7.83 18.83 2.53
C VAL A 215 8.81 18.13 1.59
N GLY A 216 9.62 18.89 0.85
CA GLY A 216 10.58 18.37 -0.14
C GLY A 216 11.60 17.39 0.45
N PRO A 217 12.35 17.77 1.48
CA PRO A 217 13.32 16.90 2.15
C PRO A 217 12.71 15.62 2.72
N ILE A 218 11.55 15.70 3.38
CA ILE A 218 10.85 14.53 3.94
C ILE A 218 10.43 13.57 2.81
N HIS A 219 9.87 14.12 1.72
CA HIS A 219 9.51 13.32 0.53
C HIS A 219 10.72 12.62 -0.08
N ALA A 220 11.83 13.33 -0.26
CA ALA A 220 13.07 12.78 -0.81
C ALA A 220 13.64 11.66 0.07
N LEU A 221 13.63 11.85 1.40
CA LEU A 221 14.06 10.83 2.35
C LEU A 221 13.18 9.57 2.29
N ALA A 222 11.86 9.75 2.27
CA ALA A 222 10.92 8.63 2.18
C ALA A 222 11.10 7.86 0.86
N TRP A 223 11.25 8.59 -0.25
CA TRP A 223 11.52 7.98 -1.56
C TRP A 223 12.84 7.19 -1.54
N ALA A 224 13.92 7.79 -1.05
CA ALA A 224 15.24 7.16 -1.01
C ALA A 224 15.25 5.90 -0.14
N ARG A 225 14.66 5.94 1.05
CA ARG A 225 14.58 4.78 1.95
C ARG A 225 13.72 3.66 1.38
N THR A 226 12.60 4.00 0.73
CA THR A 226 11.73 2.99 0.10
C THR A 226 12.43 2.36 -1.09
N GLN A 227 13.10 3.15 -1.95
CA GLN A 227 13.85 2.62 -3.09
C GLN A 227 15.01 1.73 -2.63
N ALA A 228 15.78 2.16 -1.64
CA ALA A 228 16.89 1.37 -1.09
C ALA A 228 16.40 0.03 -0.49
N LEU A 229 15.21 0.03 0.15
CA LEU A 229 14.61 -1.19 0.68
C LEU A 229 14.24 -2.17 -0.45
N ILE A 230 13.64 -1.68 -1.54
CA ILE A 230 13.31 -2.46 -2.74
C ILE A 230 14.60 -3.03 -3.36
N ASP A 231 15.61 -2.20 -3.56
CA ASP A 231 16.87 -2.61 -4.20
C ASP A 231 17.60 -3.68 -3.38
N ARG A 232 17.61 -3.53 -2.04
CA ARG A 232 18.15 -4.54 -1.13
C ARG A 232 17.43 -5.89 -1.26
N LEU A 233 16.08 -5.88 -1.22
CA LEU A 233 15.31 -7.13 -1.38
C LEU A 233 15.56 -7.79 -2.72
N ARG A 234 15.71 -7.01 -3.79
CA ARG A 234 16.03 -7.53 -5.13
C ARG A 234 17.42 -8.16 -5.15
N ALA A 235 18.42 -7.51 -4.60
CA ALA A 235 19.78 -8.06 -4.52
C ALA A 235 19.82 -9.40 -3.75
N GLU A 236 19.13 -9.49 -2.60
CA GLU A 236 19.05 -10.71 -1.79
C GLU A 236 18.30 -11.87 -2.46
N ARG A 237 17.53 -11.61 -3.54
CA ARG A 237 16.87 -12.67 -4.32
C ARG A 237 17.80 -13.33 -5.32
N HIS A 238 18.86 -12.64 -5.73
CA HIS A 238 19.82 -13.09 -6.74
C HIS A 238 21.12 -13.62 -6.09
N ALA A 239 21.26 -13.45 -4.78
CA ALA A 239 22.34 -14.05 -3.97
C ALA A 239 21.95 -15.46 -3.50
#